data_47fcedfd8d0d9dd262cd067d70284851
#
_entry.id   47fcedfd8d0d9dd262cd067d70284851
#
_cell.length_a   1.000
_cell.length_b   1.000
_cell.length_c   1.000
_cell.angle_alpha   90.00
_cell.angle_beta   90.00
_cell.angle_gamma   90.00
#
_symmetry.space_group_name_H-M   'P 1'
#
loop_
_entity.id
_entity.type
_entity.pdbx_description
1 polymer ?
#
loop_
_entity_poly.entity_id
_entity_poly.type
_entity_poly.pdbx_seq_one_letter_code
_entity_poly.pdbx_strand_id
1 'polypeptide(L)'
;MAVKYVFVLGGVVSGLGKGITAASLGRLLKARGYAVTMQKFDPYINVDPGTMNPIQHGEVFVTDDGAETDLDLGHYERFIDERLTRVSNVTSGRVYRTVLERERRGDFGGGTVQVIPHITNEIKRRFYRGEDKIAIIEVGGTVGDMESQAFLEAIRQFQNEVGKENAIILLVTLIPYLKASGEMKTKPT
;
A
#
# COMPACT_ATOMS: atom_id res chain seq x y z
N MET A 1 -14.48 -14.93 -10.13
CA MET A 1 -13.71 -14.01 -11.03
C MET A 1 -12.27 -13.89 -10.56
N ALA A 2 -11.33 -13.60 -11.44
CA ALA A 2 -9.97 -13.26 -10.99
C ALA A 2 -9.99 -11.95 -10.15
N VAL A 3 -9.17 -11.87 -9.13
CA VAL A 3 -9.00 -10.64 -8.32
C VAL A 3 -8.55 -9.50 -9.22
N LYS A 4 -9.13 -8.33 -9.04
CA LYS A 4 -8.68 -7.09 -9.67
C LYS A 4 -7.98 -6.23 -8.62
N TYR A 5 -6.88 -5.61 -9.01
CA TYR A 5 -6.03 -4.82 -8.12
C TYR A 5 -6.04 -3.36 -8.53
N VAL A 6 -6.19 -2.49 -7.55
CA VAL A 6 -6.04 -1.04 -7.72
C VAL A 6 -4.97 -0.57 -6.75
N PHE A 7 -3.81 -0.20 -7.27
CA PHE A 7 -2.73 0.38 -6.47
C PHE A 7 -2.88 1.90 -6.46
N VAL A 8 -2.99 2.49 -5.28
CA VAL A 8 -3.11 3.95 -5.10
C VAL A 8 -1.80 4.49 -4.58
N LEU A 9 -1.13 5.29 -5.40
CA LEU A 9 0.16 5.91 -5.11
C LEU A 9 0.00 7.43 -4.98
N GLY A 10 0.95 8.09 -4.33
CA GLY A 10 0.98 9.54 -4.24
C GLY A 10 2.26 10.14 -4.82
N GLY A 11 2.13 11.29 -5.44
CA GLY A 11 3.26 12.06 -5.93
C GLY A 11 3.33 13.46 -5.33
N VAL A 12 4.47 14.13 -5.49
CA VAL A 12 4.75 15.52 -5.11
C VAL A 12 4.90 15.73 -3.60
N VAL A 13 3.85 15.51 -2.81
CA VAL A 13 3.82 15.79 -1.37
C VAL A 13 2.83 14.86 -0.66
N SER A 14 3.08 14.60 0.63
CA SER A 14 2.13 13.89 1.49
C SER A 14 0.86 14.74 1.75
N GLY A 15 -0.22 14.09 2.20
CA GLY A 15 -1.45 14.80 2.54
C GLY A 15 -2.35 15.17 1.36
N LEU A 16 -2.07 14.72 0.14
CA LEU A 16 -2.90 14.97 -1.04
C LEU A 16 -4.23 14.20 -1.06
N GLY A 17 -4.44 13.30 -0.10
CA GLY A 17 -5.70 12.58 0.01
C GLY A 17 -5.70 11.19 -0.66
N LYS A 18 -4.56 10.49 -0.69
CA LYS A 18 -4.50 9.09 -1.18
C LYS A 18 -5.52 8.20 -0.46
N GLY A 19 -5.48 8.19 0.88
CA GLY A 19 -6.36 7.36 1.71
C GLY A 19 -7.84 7.62 1.44
N ILE A 20 -8.25 8.89 1.42
CA ILE A 20 -9.65 9.24 1.13
C ILE A 20 -10.05 8.91 -0.31
N THR A 21 -9.13 9.05 -1.28
CA THR A 21 -9.37 8.65 -2.67
C THR A 21 -9.58 7.14 -2.76
N ALA A 22 -8.70 6.35 -2.13
CA ALA A 22 -8.79 4.90 -2.08
C ALA A 22 -10.09 4.43 -1.41
N ALA A 23 -10.41 4.98 -0.23
CA ALA A 23 -11.62 4.66 0.52
C ALA A 23 -12.90 5.02 -0.25
N SER A 24 -12.94 6.21 -0.87
CA SER A 24 -14.08 6.66 -1.68
C SER A 24 -14.29 5.76 -2.89
N LEU A 25 -13.21 5.38 -3.58
CA LEU A 25 -13.29 4.42 -4.69
C LEU A 25 -13.86 3.08 -4.21
N GLY A 26 -13.36 2.58 -3.07
CA GLY A 26 -13.88 1.35 -2.45
C GLY A 26 -15.38 1.43 -2.17
N ARG A 27 -15.84 2.54 -1.59
CA ARG A 27 -17.27 2.79 -1.35
C ARG A 27 -18.09 2.80 -2.62
N LEU A 28 -17.62 3.50 -3.66
CA LEU A 28 -18.31 3.58 -4.95
C LEU A 28 -18.41 2.22 -5.66
N LEU A 29 -17.35 1.42 -5.59
CA LEU A 29 -17.35 0.06 -6.14
C LEU A 29 -18.31 -0.84 -5.38
N LYS A 30 -18.32 -0.76 -4.04
CA LYS A 30 -19.25 -1.50 -3.19
C LYS A 30 -20.72 -1.11 -3.48
N ALA A 31 -20.98 0.18 -3.67
CA ALA A 31 -22.32 0.65 -4.06
C ALA A 31 -22.79 0.13 -5.44
N ARG A 32 -21.86 -0.31 -6.28
CA ARG A 32 -22.13 -0.98 -7.56
C ARG A 32 -22.23 -2.52 -7.44
N GLY A 33 -22.18 -3.04 -6.23
CA GLY A 33 -22.34 -4.49 -5.97
C GLY A 33 -21.04 -5.30 -6.06
N TYR A 34 -19.87 -4.65 -6.17
CA TYR A 34 -18.59 -5.37 -6.14
C TYR A 34 -18.18 -5.68 -4.70
N ALA A 35 -17.64 -6.86 -4.47
CA ALA A 35 -16.91 -7.16 -3.25
C ALA A 35 -15.55 -6.45 -3.27
N VAL A 36 -15.22 -5.70 -2.21
CA VAL A 36 -14.02 -4.88 -2.11
C VAL A 36 -13.27 -5.24 -0.85
N THR A 37 -11.96 -5.22 -0.90
CA THR A 37 -11.09 -5.23 0.28
C THR A 37 -10.03 -4.14 0.14
N MET A 38 -9.46 -3.72 1.26
CA MET A 38 -8.44 -2.66 1.27
C MET A 38 -7.22 -3.08 2.06
N GLN A 39 -6.05 -2.63 1.59
CA GLN A 39 -4.77 -2.80 2.28
C GLN A 39 -4.01 -1.48 2.30
N LYS A 40 -3.26 -1.26 3.38
CA LYS A 40 -2.32 -0.16 3.57
C LYS A 40 -0.90 -0.71 3.57
N PHE A 41 -0.04 -0.15 2.73
CA PHE A 41 1.38 -0.47 2.66
C PHE A 41 2.19 0.77 3.03
N ASP A 42 2.88 0.71 4.16
CA ASP A 42 3.62 1.84 4.70
C ASP A 42 5.12 1.64 4.54
N PRO A 43 5.84 2.58 3.90
CA PRO A 43 7.26 2.42 3.59
C PRO A 43 8.19 2.63 4.79
N TYR A 44 7.70 3.08 5.95
CA TYR A 44 8.56 3.27 7.12
C TYR A 44 9.09 1.92 7.67
N ILE A 45 10.26 2.00 8.35
CA ILE A 45 11.00 0.83 8.87
C ILE A 45 10.43 0.29 10.19
N ASN A 46 9.54 1.03 10.84
CA ASN A 46 8.86 0.52 12.03
C ASN A 46 8.08 -0.77 11.69
N VAL A 47 8.10 -1.73 12.61
CA VAL A 47 7.40 -3.01 12.43
C VAL A 47 5.88 -2.82 12.42
N ASP A 48 5.41 -1.93 13.27
CA ASP A 48 4.04 -1.45 13.37
C ASP A 48 4.04 -0.02 13.95
N PRO A 49 2.91 0.69 13.96
CA PRO A 49 2.84 2.06 14.46
C PRO A 49 2.70 2.16 15.99
N GLY A 50 2.61 1.06 16.74
CA GLY A 50 2.30 1.07 18.17
C GLY A 50 3.27 1.86 19.05
N THR A 51 4.53 1.97 18.64
CA THR A 51 5.57 2.75 19.35
C THR A 51 5.88 4.09 18.68
N MET A 52 5.17 4.45 17.61
CA MET A 52 5.42 5.71 16.89
C MET A 52 4.84 6.90 17.64
N ASN A 53 5.47 8.07 17.47
CA ASN A 53 5.00 9.29 18.11
C ASN A 53 3.65 9.73 17.50
N PRO A 54 2.57 9.83 18.30
CA PRO A 54 1.25 10.20 17.79
C PRO A 54 1.19 11.60 17.15
N ILE A 55 2.04 12.52 17.58
CA ILE A 55 2.08 13.88 17.00
C ILE A 55 2.62 13.86 15.57
N GLN A 56 3.54 12.95 15.27
CA GLN A 56 4.16 12.83 13.94
C GLN A 56 3.38 11.89 13.01
N HIS A 57 2.81 10.83 13.56
CA HIS A 57 2.22 9.73 12.78
C HIS A 57 0.68 9.68 12.85
N GLY A 58 0.10 10.25 13.87
CA GLY A 58 -1.33 10.13 14.19
C GLY A 58 -1.60 8.99 15.18
N GLU A 59 -2.87 8.78 15.46
CA GLU A 59 -3.34 7.74 16.37
C GLU A 59 -3.21 6.35 15.73
N VAL A 60 -3.07 5.33 16.58
CA VAL A 60 -3.04 3.92 16.19
C VAL A 60 -4.47 3.39 16.11
N PHE A 61 -4.79 2.69 15.04
CA PHE A 61 -6.02 1.91 14.93
C PHE A 61 -5.73 0.45 15.29
N VAL A 62 -6.53 -0.15 16.17
CA VAL A 62 -6.40 -1.54 16.56
C VAL A 62 -7.52 -2.34 15.88
N THR A 63 -7.13 -3.32 15.08
CA THR A 63 -8.07 -4.23 14.41
C THR A 63 -8.68 -5.25 15.38
N ASP A 64 -9.79 -5.88 15.01
CA ASP A 64 -10.47 -6.87 15.85
C ASP A 64 -9.56 -8.08 16.23
N ASP A 65 -8.56 -8.38 15.39
CA ASP A 65 -7.55 -9.41 15.67
C ASP A 65 -6.35 -8.91 16.49
N GLY A 66 -6.45 -7.70 17.07
CA GLY A 66 -5.49 -7.12 17.99
C GLY A 66 -4.22 -6.56 17.35
N ALA A 67 -4.21 -6.32 16.05
CA ALA A 67 -3.07 -5.69 15.38
C ALA A 67 -3.11 -4.17 15.52
N GLU A 68 -2.00 -3.58 15.92
CA GLU A 68 -1.77 -2.13 15.87
C GLU A 68 -1.44 -1.74 14.43
N THR A 69 -2.20 -0.80 13.88
CA THR A 69 -2.14 -0.43 12.47
C THR A 69 -2.25 1.08 12.28
N ASP A 70 -1.98 1.54 11.08
CA ASP A 70 -2.21 2.92 10.68
C ASP A 70 -3.69 3.31 10.82
N LEU A 71 -3.94 4.56 11.22
CA LEU A 71 -5.29 5.11 11.41
C LEU A 71 -6.16 5.00 10.15
N ASP A 72 -5.55 5.01 8.98
CA ASP A 72 -6.27 4.90 7.70
C ASP A 72 -7.11 3.61 7.61
N LEU A 73 -6.71 2.52 8.30
CA LEU A 73 -7.52 1.30 8.32
C LEU A 73 -8.90 1.52 8.93
N GLY A 74 -9.00 2.34 9.97
CA GLY A 74 -10.28 2.70 10.56
C GLY A 74 -11.16 3.49 9.59
N HIS A 75 -10.56 4.35 8.77
CA HIS A 75 -11.28 5.03 7.70
C HIS A 75 -11.74 4.06 6.61
N TYR A 76 -10.87 3.11 6.22
CA TYR A 76 -11.24 2.12 5.22
C TYR A 76 -12.41 1.25 5.67
N GLU A 77 -12.37 0.70 6.90
CA GLU A 77 -13.49 -0.07 7.46
C GLU A 77 -14.80 0.70 7.41
N ARG A 78 -14.76 1.98 7.79
CA ARG A 78 -15.95 2.85 7.78
C ARG A 78 -16.52 3.07 6.38
N PHE A 79 -15.64 3.22 5.38
CA PHE A 79 -16.07 3.49 4.00
C PHE A 79 -16.58 2.24 3.29
N ILE A 80 -15.88 1.12 3.45
CA ILE A 80 -16.25 -0.14 2.75
C ILE A 80 -17.16 -1.04 3.57
N ASP A 81 -17.45 -0.69 4.84
CA ASP A 81 -18.27 -1.49 5.74
C ASP A 81 -17.82 -2.95 5.79
N GLU A 82 -16.52 -3.14 6.03
CA GLU A 82 -15.83 -4.44 6.12
C GLU A 82 -14.80 -4.38 7.24
N ARG A 83 -14.69 -5.46 8.01
CA ARG A 83 -13.63 -5.59 8.99
C ARG A 83 -12.31 -5.92 8.31
N LEU A 84 -11.28 -5.17 8.68
CA LEU A 84 -9.92 -5.39 8.24
C LEU A 84 -9.12 -6.08 9.35
N THR A 85 -8.03 -6.71 8.98
CA THR A 85 -7.20 -7.49 9.91
C THR A 85 -5.73 -7.12 9.75
N ARG A 86 -4.86 -7.74 10.56
CA ARG A 86 -3.40 -7.53 10.49
C ARG A 86 -2.77 -7.72 9.12
N VAL A 87 -3.42 -8.49 8.23
CA VAL A 87 -2.93 -8.66 6.85
C VAL A 87 -3.25 -7.47 5.97
N SER A 88 -4.11 -6.58 6.44
CA SER A 88 -4.50 -5.36 5.71
C SER A 88 -3.51 -4.21 5.91
N ASN A 89 -2.60 -4.29 6.90
CA ASN A 89 -1.52 -3.32 7.10
C ASN A 89 -0.15 -3.98 6.98
N VAL A 90 0.67 -3.47 6.09
CA VAL A 90 2.02 -3.98 5.81
C VAL A 90 3.02 -2.84 5.89
N THR A 91 4.04 -2.97 6.75
CA THR A 91 5.15 -2.01 6.86
C THR A 91 6.42 -2.56 6.24
N SER A 92 7.33 -1.69 5.81
CA SER A 92 8.68 -2.12 5.42
C SER A 92 9.36 -2.91 6.53
N GLY A 93 9.26 -2.44 7.78
CA GLY A 93 9.85 -3.13 8.92
C GLY A 93 9.38 -4.57 9.05
N ARG A 94 8.09 -4.82 8.87
CA ARG A 94 7.50 -6.17 8.92
C ARG A 94 7.97 -7.04 7.75
N VAL A 95 8.13 -6.47 6.56
CA VAL A 95 8.68 -7.15 5.37
C VAL A 95 10.14 -7.54 5.60
N TYR A 96 10.97 -6.56 5.98
CA TYR A 96 12.41 -6.80 6.21
C TYR A 96 12.64 -7.81 7.35
N ARG A 97 11.92 -7.68 8.46
CA ARG A 97 12.00 -8.64 9.56
C ARG A 97 11.74 -10.05 9.08
N THR A 98 10.68 -10.27 8.31
CA THR A 98 10.36 -11.60 7.77
C THR A 98 11.48 -12.16 6.90
N VAL A 99 12.07 -11.34 6.02
CA VAL A 99 13.16 -11.79 5.14
C VAL A 99 14.41 -12.10 5.94
N LEU A 100 14.77 -11.26 6.93
CA LEU A 100 15.93 -11.49 7.80
C LEU A 100 15.76 -12.74 8.68
N GLU A 101 14.57 -12.97 9.24
CA GLU A 101 14.27 -14.18 10.00
C GLU A 101 14.41 -15.44 9.12
N ARG A 102 13.98 -15.40 7.87
CA ARG A 102 14.14 -16.47 6.90
C ARG A 102 15.61 -16.71 6.54
N GLU A 103 16.37 -15.62 6.35
CA GLU A 103 17.81 -15.70 6.14
C GLU A 103 18.50 -16.43 7.31
N ARG A 104 18.20 -16.01 8.54
CA ARG A 104 18.79 -16.61 9.75
C ARG A 104 18.43 -18.10 9.91
N ARG A 105 17.28 -18.54 9.42
CA ARG A 105 16.91 -19.96 9.39
C ARG A 105 17.54 -20.75 8.27
N GLY A 106 18.24 -20.11 7.33
CA GLY A 106 18.84 -20.76 6.17
C GLY A 106 17.88 -21.03 5.00
N ASP A 107 16.69 -20.39 4.98
CA ASP A 107 15.67 -20.62 3.96
C ASP A 107 16.15 -20.25 2.54
N PHE A 108 17.24 -19.52 2.41
CA PHE A 108 17.83 -19.11 1.13
C PHE A 108 19.06 -19.93 0.72
N GLY A 109 19.36 -21.03 1.44
CA GLY A 109 20.44 -21.96 1.08
C GLY A 109 21.84 -21.34 1.04
N GLY A 110 22.10 -20.28 1.83
CA GLY A 110 23.39 -19.56 1.85
C GLY A 110 23.56 -18.56 0.68
N GLY A 111 22.56 -18.36 -0.15
CA GLY A 111 22.60 -17.36 -1.21
C GLY A 111 22.58 -15.92 -0.67
N THR A 112 23.12 -14.97 -1.46
CA THR A 112 23.07 -13.55 -1.13
C THR A 112 21.63 -13.03 -1.16
N VAL A 113 21.16 -12.49 -0.04
CA VAL A 113 19.82 -11.90 0.07
C VAL A 113 19.87 -10.42 -0.31
N GLN A 114 19.02 -10.01 -1.24
CA GLN A 114 19.00 -8.66 -1.85
C GLN A 114 17.59 -8.08 -1.82
N VAL A 115 17.49 -6.76 -2.04
CA VAL A 115 16.18 -6.10 -2.16
C VAL A 115 15.36 -6.73 -3.30
N ILE A 116 15.99 -6.92 -4.46
CA ILE A 116 15.42 -7.66 -5.58
C ILE A 116 16.22 -8.96 -5.70
N PRO A 117 15.61 -10.15 -5.63
CA PRO A 117 14.15 -10.39 -5.60
C PRO A 117 13.54 -10.60 -4.20
N HIS A 118 14.32 -10.64 -3.11
CA HIS A 118 13.85 -11.20 -1.84
C HIS A 118 12.83 -10.30 -1.13
N ILE A 119 13.12 -9.00 -1.01
CA ILE A 119 12.18 -8.02 -0.41
C ILE A 119 10.98 -7.82 -1.33
N THR A 120 11.21 -7.64 -2.65
CA THR A 120 10.09 -7.46 -3.60
C THR A 120 9.18 -8.68 -3.65
N ASN A 121 9.70 -9.90 -3.58
CA ASN A 121 8.89 -11.12 -3.52
C ASN A 121 8.09 -11.21 -2.22
N GLU A 122 8.67 -10.82 -1.08
CA GLU A 122 7.95 -10.78 0.19
C GLU A 122 6.83 -9.73 0.16
N ILE A 123 7.05 -8.56 -0.44
CA ILE A 123 6.00 -7.55 -0.65
C ILE A 123 4.88 -8.12 -1.51
N LYS A 124 5.19 -8.70 -2.67
CA LYS A 124 4.21 -9.31 -3.56
C LYS A 124 3.41 -10.43 -2.90
N ARG A 125 4.04 -11.20 -2.02
CA ARG A 125 3.37 -12.26 -1.25
C ARG A 125 2.30 -11.70 -0.29
N ARG A 126 2.44 -10.44 0.15
CA ARG A 126 1.52 -9.78 1.07
C ARG A 126 0.35 -9.07 0.38
N PHE A 127 0.38 -8.91 -0.94
CA PHE A 127 -0.79 -8.42 -1.65
C PHE A 127 -1.95 -9.43 -1.48
N TYR A 128 -3.15 -8.91 -1.37
CA TYR A 128 -4.35 -9.73 -1.21
C TYR A 128 -4.41 -10.87 -2.25
N ARG A 129 -4.70 -12.07 -1.79
CA ARG A 129 -4.72 -13.29 -2.62
C ARG A 129 -6.05 -14.06 -2.49
N GLY A 130 -7.07 -13.45 -1.87
CA GLY A 130 -8.39 -14.06 -1.79
C GLY A 130 -9.09 -14.14 -3.14
N GLU A 131 -10.35 -14.55 -3.13
CA GLU A 131 -11.14 -14.73 -4.34
C GLU A 131 -12.19 -13.63 -4.50
N ASP A 132 -12.57 -13.37 -5.76
CA ASP A 132 -13.75 -12.59 -6.17
C ASP A 132 -13.87 -11.17 -5.60
N LYS A 133 -12.77 -10.53 -5.26
CA LYS A 133 -12.78 -9.15 -4.75
C LYS A 133 -11.97 -8.19 -5.62
N ILE A 134 -12.32 -6.92 -5.53
CA ILE A 134 -11.44 -5.83 -5.96
C ILE A 134 -10.56 -5.46 -4.75
N ALA A 135 -9.27 -5.67 -4.86
CA ALA A 135 -8.30 -5.30 -3.84
C ALA A 135 -7.76 -3.89 -4.12
N ILE A 136 -8.05 -2.94 -3.24
CA ILE A 136 -7.50 -1.59 -3.30
C ILE A 136 -6.33 -1.53 -2.32
N ILE A 137 -5.15 -1.23 -2.84
CA ILE A 137 -3.90 -1.21 -2.07
C ILE A 137 -3.33 0.21 -2.12
N GLU A 138 -3.42 0.91 -0.99
CA GLU A 138 -2.84 2.24 -0.87
C GLU A 138 -1.42 2.14 -0.34
N VAL A 139 -0.48 2.80 -1.02
CA VAL A 139 0.93 2.86 -0.61
C VAL A 139 1.20 4.23 -0.01
N GLY A 140 1.66 4.23 1.24
CA GLY A 140 2.09 5.42 1.96
C GLY A 140 3.32 6.08 1.34
N GLY A 141 3.63 7.28 1.78
CA GLY A 141 4.75 8.05 1.25
C GLY A 141 4.49 8.65 -0.12
N THR A 142 5.55 9.06 -0.78
CA THR A 142 5.54 9.76 -2.07
C THR A 142 6.35 8.96 -3.09
N VAL A 143 5.88 8.89 -4.33
CA VAL A 143 6.66 8.33 -5.44
C VAL A 143 7.95 9.14 -5.59
N GLY A 144 9.09 8.47 -5.57
CA GLY A 144 10.42 9.11 -5.56
C GLY A 144 11.14 9.03 -4.20
N ASP A 145 10.40 8.79 -3.11
CA ASP A 145 11.03 8.53 -1.81
C ASP A 145 11.78 7.20 -1.86
N MET A 146 12.99 7.18 -1.28
CA MET A 146 13.85 6.00 -1.29
C MET A 146 13.17 4.80 -0.61
N GLU A 147 12.45 5.05 0.48
CA GLU A 147 11.74 4.04 1.25
C GLU A 147 10.64 3.34 0.45
N SER A 148 10.06 4.03 -0.53
CA SER A 148 8.97 3.50 -1.35
C SER A 148 9.45 2.65 -2.53
N GLN A 149 10.73 2.70 -2.90
CA GLN A 149 11.25 2.08 -4.13
C GLN A 149 10.98 0.57 -4.22
N ALA A 150 11.17 -0.17 -3.12
CA ALA A 150 10.93 -1.60 -3.10
C ALA A 150 9.44 -1.95 -3.33
N PHE A 151 8.51 -1.12 -2.82
CA PHE A 151 7.08 -1.28 -3.07
C PHE A 151 6.71 -0.99 -4.52
N LEU A 152 7.23 0.09 -5.09
CA LEU A 152 6.99 0.46 -6.49
C LEU A 152 7.49 -0.62 -7.45
N GLU A 153 8.69 -1.14 -7.19
CA GLU A 153 9.24 -2.25 -7.99
C GLU A 153 8.42 -3.53 -7.83
N ALA A 154 8.00 -3.86 -6.61
CA ALA A 154 7.14 -5.01 -6.38
C ALA A 154 5.78 -4.88 -7.12
N ILE A 155 5.18 -3.70 -7.13
CA ILE A 155 3.94 -3.42 -7.86
C ILE A 155 4.14 -3.58 -9.37
N ARG A 156 5.23 -3.02 -9.91
CA ARG A 156 5.57 -3.16 -11.34
C ARG A 156 5.71 -4.63 -11.74
N GLN A 157 6.44 -5.42 -10.95
CA GLN A 157 6.59 -6.86 -11.18
C GLN A 157 5.24 -7.57 -11.11
N PHE A 158 4.48 -7.28 -10.06
CA PHE A 158 3.19 -7.91 -9.82
C PHE A 158 2.17 -7.63 -10.94
N GLN A 159 2.12 -6.39 -11.44
CA GLN A 159 1.26 -6.04 -12.58
C GLN A 159 1.60 -6.88 -13.83
N ASN A 160 2.89 -7.14 -14.07
CA ASN A 160 3.31 -8.01 -15.17
C ASN A 160 2.95 -9.48 -14.92
N GLU A 161 2.99 -9.94 -13.67
CA GLU A 161 2.66 -11.33 -13.29
C GLU A 161 1.15 -11.62 -13.42
N VAL A 162 0.30 -10.69 -13.00
CA VAL A 162 -1.16 -10.89 -13.02
C VAL A 162 -1.82 -10.45 -14.34
N GLY A 163 -1.09 -9.70 -15.16
CA GLY A 163 -1.60 -9.09 -16.38
C GLY A 163 -2.17 -7.68 -16.15
N LYS A 164 -1.93 -6.79 -17.11
CA LYS A 164 -2.35 -5.38 -17.04
C LYS A 164 -3.86 -5.20 -16.95
N GLU A 165 -4.61 -6.16 -17.46
CA GLU A 165 -6.08 -6.19 -17.36
C GLU A 165 -6.60 -6.49 -15.95
N ASN A 166 -5.73 -6.98 -15.06
CA ASN A 166 -6.05 -7.33 -13.68
C ASN A 166 -5.50 -6.35 -12.64
N ALA A 167 -4.62 -5.43 -13.04
CA ALA A 167 -4.02 -4.46 -12.12
C ALA A 167 -3.90 -3.08 -12.76
N ILE A 168 -4.41 -2.06 -12.06
CA ILE A 168 -4.29 -0.65 -12.44
C ILE A 168 -3.54 0.13 -11.35
N ILE A 169 -2.80 1.15 -11.77
CA ILE A 169 -2.11 2.08 -10.87
C ILE A 169 -2.78 3.45 -10.99
N LEU A 170 -3.23 4.00 -9.86
CA LEU A 170 -3.76 5.35 -9.71
C LEU A 170 -2.71 6.21 -9.01
N LEU A 171 -2.28 7.28 -9.67
CA LEU A 171 -1.39 8.27 -9.08
C LEU A 171 -2.20 9.50 -8.65
N VAL A 172 -2.28 9.73 -7.35
CA VAL A 172 -2.85 10.95 -6.76
C VAL A 172 -1.74 11.99 -6.69
N THR A 173 -1.89 13.09 -7.41
CA THR A 173 -0.84 14.11 -7.52
C THR A 173 -1.43 15.52 -7.55
N LEU A 174 -0.60 16.52 -7.25
CA LEU A 174 -0.97 17.92 -7.35
C LEU A 174 -0.74 18.43 -8.78
N ILE A 175 -1.75 19.06 -9.36
CA ILE A 175 -1.65 19.71 -10.68
C ILE A 175 -1.94 21.21 -10.53
N PRO A 176 -0.94 22.03 -10.17
CA PRO A 176 -1.14 23.46 -9.99
C PRO A 176 -1.31 24.16 -11.33
N TYR A 177 -2.17 25.18 -11.36
CA TYR A 177 -2.24 26.13 -12.46
C TYR A 177 -1.21 27.23 -12.26
N LEU A 178 -0.27 27.36 -13.18
CA LEU A 178 0.77 28.39 -13.16
C LEU A 178 0.30 29.63 -13.94
N LYS A 179 -0.11 30.67 -13.24
CA LYS A 179 -0.65 31.89 -13.84
C LYS A 179 0.32 32.54 -14.84
N ALA A 180 1.62 32.52 -14.56
CA ALA A 180 2.64 33.15 -15.43
C ALA A 180 2.78 32.45 -16.79
N SER A 181 2.62 31.16 -16.87
CA SER A 181 2.69 30.38 -18.13
C SER A 181 1.32 30.05 -18.73
N GLY A 182 0.24 30.28 -17.99
CA GLY A 182 -1.12 29.95 -18.43
C GLY A 182 -1.41 28.45 -18.54
N GLU A 183 -0.68 27.61 -17.83
CA GLU A 183 -0.75 26.15 -17.97
C GLU A 183 -0.93 25.44 -16.63
N MET A 184 -1.59 24.29 -16.68
CA MET A 184 -1.53 23.31 -15.60
C MET A 184 -0.26 22.47 -15.73
N LYS A 185 0.49 22.33 -14.65
CA LYS A 185 1.74 21.58 -14.60
C LYS A 185 1.75 20.63 -13.41
N THR A 186 2.33 19.46 -13.60
CA THR A 186 2.61 18.55 -12.49
C THR A 186 3.95 17.86 -12.67
N LYS A 187 4.50 17.43 -11.54
CA LYS A 187 5.64 16.54 -11.46
C LYS A 187 5.22 15.38 -10.54
N PRO A 188 5.35 14.13 -10.96
CA PRO A 188 4.87 13.00 -10.16
C PRO A 188 5.74 12.72 -8.92
N THR A 189 6.96 13.27 -8.87
CA THR A 189 7.92 13.07 -7.77
C THR A 189 8.45 14.40 -7.26
#